data_16b5b675e7b6d10fad84e9f180fd28b5
#
_entry.id   16b5b675e7b6d10fad84e9f180fd28b5
#
_cell.length_a   1.000
_cell.length_b   1.000
_cell.length_c   1.000
_cell.angle_alpha   90.00
_cell.angle_beta   90.00
_cell.angle_gamma   90.00
#
_symmetry.space_group_name_H-M   'P 1'
#
loop_
_entity.id
_entity.type
_entity.pdbx_description
1 polymer ?
#
loop_
_entity_poly.entity_id
_entity_poly.type
_entity_poly.pdbx_seq_one_letter_code
_entity_poly.pdbx_strand_id
1 'polypeptide(L)'
;MAGGAAALAAGCTTGNMWRGTQSVNRSTSRPRFHVFSKMFQPPVTKSPEELCDLMAGAGYDGIQWTVRKGGHATPENVKTELPRLVKMCEARGLKCESICTDITADAVGVPGVSAGAEETLRVAADCGIRSFRPAYYFYDEKTESFRQSMERIRGGFGKLADLCEKTGVKATYQNHSSWGPSVFGGLVWDVYECVKDIDPALIGIEYDPMHAFFETNLSWTHGLDLIAPWISSVDLKDFHYRLDPKNPKMMKKAMVAAGEGIVPWQETKRLLDLHGVSPLYIVHFEYDFNKTNLPKTVKDELDVFKRMFA
;
A
#
# COMPACT_ATOMS: atom_id res chain seq x y z
N MET A 1 50.57 30.43 -47.97
CA MET A 1 49.45 29.48 -48.13
C MET A 1 48.91 29.20 -46.76
N ALA A 2 47.72 29.76 -46.46
CA ALA A 2 47.06 29.66 -45.18
C ALA A 2 46.12 28.48 -45.20
N GLY A 3 46.27 27.55 -44.24
CA GLY A 3 45.36 26.42 -44.00
C GLY A 3 44.54 26.69 -42.72
N GLY A 4 43.26 27.03 -42.91
CA GLY A 4 42.32 27.24 -41.81
C GLY A 4 41.82 25.94 -41.25
N ALA A 5 41.94 25.78 -39.94
CA ALA A 5 41.30 24.68 -39.17
C ALA A 5 39.93 25.15 -38.71
N ALA A 6 38.87 24.50 -39.21
CA ALA A 6 37.50 24.72 -38.75
C ALA A 6 37.26 23.88 -37.47
N ALA A 7 36.98 24.54 -36.35
CA ALA A 7 36.57 23.92 -35.12
C ALA A 7 35.06 23.64 -35.15
N LEU A 8 34.67 22.38 -35.11
CA LEU A 8 33.30 21.93 -34.90
C LEU A 8 32.95 22.04 -33.40
N ALA A 9 32.17 23.05 -33.05
CA ALA A 9 31.59 23.17 -31.73
C ALA A 9 30.36 22.23 -31.64
N ALA A 10 30.52 21.11 -30.97
CA ALA A 10 29.38 20.25 -30.57
C ALA A 10 28.64 20.94 -29.42
N GLY A 11 27.49 21.51 -29.70
CA GLY A 11 26.60 22.05 -28.69
C GLY A 11 25.96 20.92 -27.88
N CYS A 12 26.43 20.69 -26.66
CA CYS A 12 25.70 19.93 -25.64
C CYS A 12 24.51 20.76 -25.17
N THR A 13 23.32 20.48 -25.71
CA THR A 13 22.08 20.99 -25.13
C THR A 13 21.78 20.14 -23.88
N THR A 14 22.21 20.63 -22.72
CA THR A 14 21.71 20.14 -21.44
C THR A 14 20.23 20.55 -21.32
N GLY A 15 19.36 19.61 -21.68
CA GLY A 15 17.93 19.75 -21.44
C GLY A 15 17.67 19.86 -19.94
N ASN A 16 17.24 21.06 -19.51
CA ASN A 16 16.73 21.30 -18.16
C ASN A 16 15.39 20.53 -17.99
N MET A 17 15.43 19.29 -17.60
CA MET A 17 14.23 18.46 -17.32
C MET A 17 13.61 18.69 -15.93
N TRP A 18 13.99 19.78 -15.22
CA TRP A 18 13.52 20.06 -13.86
C TRP A 18 12.93 21.47 -13.67
N ARG A 19 12.29 22.04 -14.70
CA ARG A 19 11.51 23.27 -14.55
C ARG A 19 10.14 23.15 -15.21
N GLY A 20 9.30 22.28 -14.67
CA GLY A 20 7.86 22.42 -14.77
C GLY A 20 7.36 22.86 -13.40
N THR A 21 7.15 24.15 -13.17
CA THR A 21 6.24 24.63 -12.15
C THR A 21 4.83 24.24 -12.62
N GLN A 22 4.46 22.98 -12.50
CA GLN A 22 3.05 22.60 -12.52
C GLN A 22 2.46 23.27 -11.28
N SER A 23 1.52 24.18 -11.50
CA SER A 23 0.63 24.63 -10.43
C SER A 23 0.04 23.36 -9.82
N VAL A 24 0.43 23.06 -8.57
CA VAL A 24 -0.11 21.93 -7.81
C VAL A 24 -1.60 22.17 -7.73
N ASN A 25 -2.36 21.47 -8.56
CA ASN A 25 -3.81 21.46 -8.49
C ASN A 25 -4.14 20.70 -7.21
N ARG A 26 -4.21 21.41 -6.07
CA ARG A 26 -4.60 20.80 -4.80
C ARG A 26 -5.96 20.17 -5.02
N SER A 27 -6.02 18.86 -4.92
CA SER A 27 -7.30 18.16 -4.87
C SER A 27 -8.09 18.76 -3.70
N THR A 28 -9.24 19.37 -4.01
CA THR A 28 -10.14 19.95 -3.01
C THR A 28 -10.98 18.88 -2.29
N SER A 29 -10.75 17.61 -2.61
CA SER A 29 -11.46 16.50 -1.97
C SER A 29 -10.92 16.27 -0.56
N ARG A 30 -11.84 16.11 0.41
CA ARG A 30 -11.46 15.75 1.78
C ARG A 30 -10.74 14.40 1.83
N PRO A 31 -9.82 14.20 2.79
CA PRO A 31 -9.24 12.88 3.05
C PRO A 31 -10.32 11.81 3.28
N ARG A 32 -10.13 10.62 2.72
CA ARG A 32 -11.03 9.47 2.88
C ARG A 32 -10.31 8.39 3.68
N PHE A 33 -10.97 7.90 4.73
CA PHE A 33 -10.41 6.94 5.67
C PHE A 33 -11.18 5.63 5.63
N HIS A 34 -10.53 4.57 5.16
CA HIS A 34 -11.01 3.21 5.26
C HIS A 34 -10.33 2.49 6.43
N VAL A 35 -10.93 1.43 6.94
CA VAL A 35 -10.28 0.53 7.88
C VAL A 35 -9.84 -0.75 7.16
N PHE A 36 -8.66 -1.27 7.51
CA PHE A 36 -8.23 -2.60 7.11
C PHE A 36 -8.92 -3.67 7.97
N SER A 37 -9.73 -4.52 7.37
CA SER A 37 -10.61 -5.45 8.07
C SER A 37 -9.90 -6.62 8.78
N LYS A 38 -8.61 -6.84 8.53
CA LYS A 38 -7.84 -8.01 9.02
C LYS A 38 -7.99 -8.26 10.52
N MET A 39 -8.00 -7.21 11.35
CA MET A 39 -8.01 -7.33 12.80
C MET A 39 -9.44 -7.43 13.39
N PHE A 40 -10.46 -7.29 12.55
CA PHE A 40 -11.86 -7.26 12.95
C PHE A 40 -12.61 -8.56 12.57
N GLN A 41 -11.97 -9.69 12.82
CA GLN A 41 -12.57 -11.02 12.70
C GLN A 41 -12.91 -11.56 14.09
N PRO A 42 -13.73 -12.63 14.20
CA PRO A 42 -13.99 -13.26 15.49
C PRO A 42 -12.71 -13.58 16.26
N PRO A 43 -12.63 -13.29 17.57
CA PRO A 43 -13.74 -12.80 18.42
C PRO A 43 -13.85 -11.27 18.53
N VAL A 44 -13.10 -10.47 17.74
CA VAL A 44 -13.11 -8.99 17.84
C VAL A 44 -14.45 -8.42 17.38
N THR A 45 -14.91 -8.80 16.19
CA THR A 45 -16.28 -8.61 15.73
C THR A 45 -16.92 -9.98 15.45
N LYS A 46 -18.22 -10.11 15.70
CA LYS A 46 -18.92 -11.38 15.53
C LYS A 46 -19.30 -11.65 14.08
N SER A 47 -19.48 -10.59 13.30
CA SER A 47 -19.89 -10.68 11.90
C SER A 47 -19.41 -9.47 11.08
N PRO A 48 -19.42 -9.56 9.74
CA PRO A 48 -19.16 -8.41 8.87
C PRO A 48 -20.16 -7.27 9.06
N GLU A 49 -21.42 -7.58 9.41
CA GLU A 49 -22.46 -6.58 9.69
C GLU A 49 -22.08 -5.73 10.91
N GLU A 50 -21.63 -6.37 12.00
CA GLU A 50 -21.15 -5.66 13.20
C GLU A 50 -19.95 -4.76 12.88
N LEU A 51 -19.02 -5.20 12.03
CA LEU A 51 -17.91 -4.39 11.58
C LEU A 51 -18.40 -3.17 10.79
N CYS A 52 -19.35 -3.35 9.87
CA CYS A 52 -19.89 -2.24 9.10
C CYS A 52 -20.62 -1.23 10.00
N ASP A 53 -21.43 -1.69 10.99
CA ASP A 53 -22.12 -0.82 11.96
C ASP A 53 -21.11 -0.03 12.81
N LEU A 54 -20.04 -0.71 13.25
CA LEU A 54 -18.99 -0.13 14.05
C LEU A 54 -18.25 0.99 13.29
N MET A 55 -17.84 0.73 12.04
CA MET A 55 -17.09 1.69 11.22
C MET A 55 -17.96 2.88 10.78
N ALA A 56 -19.21 2.63 10.40
CA ALA A 56 -20.14 3.71 10.07
C ALA A 56 -20.41 4.60 11.29
N GLY A 57 -20.65 4.00 12.47
CA GLY A 57 -20.86 4.73 13.73
C GLY A 57 -19.64 5.55 14.17
N ALA A 58 -18.43 5.11 13.87
CA ALA A 58 -17.20 5.84 14.15
C ALA A 58 -16.91 6.96 13.12
N GLY A 59 -17.54 6.93 11.94
CA GLY A 59 -17.38 7.93 10.88
C GLY A 59 -16.24 7.66 9.92
N TYR A 60 -15.88 6.38 9.70
CA TYR A 60 -15.05 5.93 8.58
C TYR A 60 -15.80 6.11 7.25
N ASP A 61 -15.06 6.21 6.15
CA ASP A 61 -15.62 6.32 4.81
C ASP A 61 -15.81 4.95 4.14
N GLY A 62 -15.13 3.91 4.65
CA GLY A 62 -15.23 2.59 4.08
C GLY A 62 -14.38 1.52 4.76
N ILE A 63 -14.35 0.35 4.11
CA ILE A 63 -13.63 -0.83 4.60
C ILE A 63 -12.81 -1.43 3.44
N GLN A 64 -11.51 -1.71 3.69
CA GLN A 64 -10.71 -2.58 2.85
C GLN A 64 -10.89 -4.02 3.32
N TRP A 65 -11.70 -4.80 2.59
CA TRP A 65 -11.96 -6.19 2.95
C TRP A 65 -10.79 -7.12 2.60
N THR A 66 -10.58 -8.13 3.44
CA THR A 66 -9.65 -9.23 3.13
C THR A 66 -10.35 -10.28 2.27
N VAL A 67 -9.82 -10.50 1.06
CA VAL A 67 -10.29 -11.51 0.08
C VAL A 67 -9.17 -12.51 -0.16
N ARG A 68 -8.99 -13.42 0.80
CA ARG A 68 -7.88 -14.39 0.82
C ARG A 68 -8.19 -15.51 1.80
N LYS A 69 -7.35 -16.56 1.82
CA LYS A 69 -7.48 -17.63 2.81
C LYS A 69 -7.54 -17.08 4.23
N GLY A 70 -8.58 -17.45 4.97
CA GLY A 70 -8.83 -16.94 6.32
C GLY A 70 -9.27 -15.46 6.38
N GLY A 71 -9.63 -14.86 5.25
CA GLY A 71 -10.23 -13.53 5.16
C GLY A 71 -11.75 -13.52 5.31
N HIS A 72 -12.35 -12.36 5.10
CA HIS A 72 -13.83 -12.20 5.11
C HIS A 72 -14.49 -12.81 3.88
N ALA A 73 -13.79 -12.84 2.76
CA ALA A 73 -14.08 -13.65 1.59
C ALA A 73 -12.82 -14.43 1.18
N THR A 74 -13.00 -15.48 0.38
CA THR A 74 -11.90 -16.28 -0.19
C THR A 74 -12.07 -16.38 -1.71
N PRO A 75 -11.04 -16.74 -2.48
CA PRO A 75 -11.18 -16.95 -3.92
C PRO A 75 -12.31 -17.93 -4.28
N GLU A 76 -12.55 -18.94 -3.44
CA GLU A 76 -13.57 -19.98 -3.67
C GLU A 76 -15.01 -19.45 -3.52
N ASN A 77 -15.23 -18.47 -2.64
CA ASN A 77 -16.56 -17.91 -2.38
C ASN A 77 -16.72 -16.45 -2.85
N VAL A 78 -15.75 -15.90 -3.56
CA VAL A 78 -15.71 -14.49 -3.94
C VAL A 78 -16.95 -14.02 -4.69
N LYS A 79 -17.53 -14.88 -5.54
CA LYS A 79 -18.73 -14.56 -6.34
C LYS A 79 -19.97 -14.23 -5.48
N THR A 80 -20.06 -14.79 -4.31
CA THR A 80 -21.20 -14.58 -3.40
C THR A 80 -20.86 -13.63 -2.27
N GLU A 81 -19.70 -13.82 -1.64
CA GLU A 81 -19.33 -13.08 -0.45
C GLU A 81 -18.89 -11.64 -0.73
N LEU A 82 -18.09 -11.39 -1.76
CA LEU A 82 -17.62 -10.03 -2.03
C LEU A 82 -18.78 -9.08 -2.37
N PRO A 83 -19.74 -9.43 -3.27
CA PRO A 83 -20.92 -8.60 -3.50
C PRO A 83 -21.79 -8.40 -2.24
N ARG A 84 -21.87 -9.42 -1.36
CA ARG A 84 -22.59 -9.31 -0.09
C ARG A 84 -21.91 -8.29 0.84
N LEU A 85 -20.59 -8.35 1.00
CA LEU A 85 -19.80 -7.43 1.80
C LEU A 85 -19.90 -5.98 1.29
N VAL A 86 -19.85 -5.78 -0.03
CA VAL A 86 -20.01 -4.45 -0.64
C VAL A 86 -21.39 -3.89 -0.38
N LYS A 87 -22.46 -4.66 -0.60
CA LYS A 87 -23.85 -4.22 -0.31
C LYS A 87 -24.04 -3.87 1.16
N MET A 88 -23.42 -4.59 2.08
CA MET A 88 -23.47 -4.26 3.52
C MET A 88 -22.81 -2.93 3.85
N CYS A 89 -21.67 -2.61 3.20
CA CYS A 89 -21.04 -1.31 3.29
C CYS A 89 -21.98 -0.21 2.76
N GLU A 90 -22.49 -0.38 1.55
CA GLU A 90 -23.37 0.60 0.88
C GLU A 90 -24.63 0.92 1.69
N ALA A 91 -25.26 -0.11 2.27
CA ALA A 91 -26.44 0.04 3.13
C ALA A 91 -26.18 0.92 4.38
N ARG A 92 -24.91 1.18 4.72
CA ARG A 92 -24.48 2.01 5.85
C ARG A 92 -23.72 3.28 5.42
N GLY A 93 -23.74 3.58 4.12
CA GLY A 93 -23.02 4.73 3.57
C GLY A 93 -21.50 4.56 3.51
N LEU A 94 -20.99 3.34 3.74
CA LEU A 94 -19.58 3.00 3.59
C LEU A 94 -19.26 2.58 2.15
N LYS A 95 -17.98 2.69 1.77
CA LYS A 95 -17.47 2.25 0.47
C LYS A 95 -16.48 1.09 0.61
N CYS A 96 -16.33 0.32 -0.45
CA CYS A 96 -15.25 -0.63 -0.63
C CYS A 96 -14.46 -0.24 -1.90
N GLU A 97 -13.44 0.59 -1.76
CA GLU A 97 -12.68 1.09 -2.92
C GLU A 97 -11.44 0.23 -3.21
N SER A 98 -11.00 -0.55 -2.23
CA SER A 98 -9.87 -1.47 -2.32
C SER A 98 -10.14 -2.75 -1.53
N ILE A 99 -9.54 -3.86 -1.97
CA ILE A 99 -9.51 -5.15 -1.25
C ILE A 99 -8.07 -5.60 -1.02
N CYS A 100 -7.84 -6.38 0.04
CA CYS A 100 -6.54 -7.01 0.30
C CYS A 100 -6.64 -8.49 -0.06
N THR A 101 -5.74 -8.96 -0.94
CA THR A 101 -5.76 -10.32 -1.47
C THR A 101 -4.47 -11.08 -1.17
N ASP A 102 -4.42 -12.36 -1.55
CA ASP A 102 -3.21 -13.18 -1.64
C ASP A 102 -2.78 -13.44 -3.10
N ILE A 103 -3.28 -12.62 -4.04
CA ILE A 103 -2.90 -12.70 -5.45
C ILE A 103 -1.41 -12.34 -5.58
N THR A 104 -0.66 -13.22 -6.25
CA THR A 104 0.75 -13.01 -6.54
C THR A 104 1.08 -13.53 -7.94
N ALA A 105 2.09 -12.96 -8.57
CA ALA A 105 2.70 -13.46 -9.81
C ALA A 105 4.20 -13.79 -9.60
N ASP A 106 4.65 -13.77 -8.36
CA ASP A 106 6.02 -14.07 -7.96
C ASP A 106 6.04 -15.29 -7.02
N ALA A 107 6.17 -16.48 -7.61
CA ALA A 107 6.44 -17.69 -6.83
C ALA A 107 7.59 -18.45 -7.51
N VAL A 108 8.63 -18.74 -6.74
CA VAL A 108 9.79 -19.52 -7.22
C VAL A 108 9.31 -20.86 -7.74
N GLY A 109 9.67 -21.17 -9.00
CA GLY A 109 9.29 -22.42 -9.65
C GLY A 109 7.83 -22.55 -10.09
N VAL A 110 6.99 -21.53 -9.86
CA VAL A 110 5.58 -21.50 -10.31
C VAL A 110 5.40 -20.38 -11.34
N PRO A 111 5.25 -20.71 -12.64
CA PRO A 111 5.01 -19.69 -13.66
C PRO A 111 3.56 -19.18 -13.58
N GLY A 112 3.40 -17.86 -13.80
CA GLY A 112 2.08 -17.25 -13.96
C GLY A 112 1.53 -16.61 -12.69
N VAL A 113 0.28 -16.17 -12.79
CA VAL A 113 -0.48 -15.54 -11.70
C VAL A 113 -1.19 -16.64 -10.90
N SER A 114 -1.40 -16.42 -9.61
CA SER A 114 -2.10 -17.36 -8.72
C SER A 114 -3.48 -17.75 -9.26
N ALA A 115 -3.89 -19.00 -9.04
CA ALA A 115 -5.17 -19.52 -9.48
C ALA A 115 -6.35 -18.72 -8.91
N GLY A 116 -7.38 -18.46 -9.74
CA GLY A 116 -8.57 -17.70 -9.34
C GLY A 116 -8.39 -16.18 -9.27
N ALA A 117 -7.16 -15.66 -9.52
CA ALA A 117 -6.88 -14.23 -9.46
C ALA A 117 -7.75 -13.42 -10.42
N GLU A 118 -7.82 -13.84 -11.69
CA GLU A 118 -8.62 -13.15 -12.70
C GLU A 118 -10.12 -13.11 -12.33
N GLU A 119 -10.66 -14.23 -11.86
CA GLU A 119 -12.06 -14.29 -11.42
C GLU A 119 -12.32 -13.38 -10.22
N THR A 120 -11.43 -13.40 -9.23
CA THR A 120 -11.52 -12.51 -8.07
C THR A 120 -11.56 -11.05 -8.48
N LEU A 121 -10.68 -10.63 -9.40
CA LEU A 121 -10.63 -9.23 -9.84
C LEU A 121 -11.80 -8.86 -10.76
N ARG A 122 -12.33 -9.77 -11.58
CA ARG A 122 -13.56 -9.50 -12.34
C ARG A 122 -14.75 -9.26 -11.41
N VAL A 123 -14.93 -10.09 -10.38
CA VAL A 123 -15.96 -9.89 -9.37
C VAL A 123 -15.75 -8.56 -8.63
N ALA A 124 -14.50 -8.20 -8.31
CA ALA A 124 -14.20 -6.91 -7.70
C ALA A 124 -14.58 -5.74 -8.62
N ALA A 125 -14.24 -5.81 -9.90
CA ALA A 125 -14.61 -4.82 -10.91
C ALA A 125 -16.14 -4.67 -11.04
N ASP A 126 -16.88 -5.78 -11.08
CA ASP A 126 -18.34 -5.81 -11.14
C ASP A 126 -18.97 -5.17 -9.89
N CYS A 127 -18.30 -5.25 -8.74
CA CYS A 127 -18.67 -4.56 -7.51
C CYS A 127 -18.23 -3.09 -7.45
N GLY A 128 -17.61 -2.56 -8.49
CA GLY A 128 -17.13 -1.17 -8.54
C GLY A 128 -15.81 -0.93 -7.78
N ILE A 129 -15.14 -1.98 -7.33
CA ILE A 129 -13.85 -1.90 -6.64
C ILE A 129 -12.76 -1.58 -7.66
N ARG A 130 -11.91 -0.59 -7.37
CA ARG A 130 -10.94 -0.03 -8.34
C ARG A 130 -9.51 -0.48 -8.09
N SER A 131 -9.20 -0.97 -6.89
CA SER A 131 -7.85 -1.40 -6.55
C SER A 131 -7.83 -2.62 -5.65
N PHE A 132 -6.69 -3.31 -5.64
CA PHE A 132 -6.44 -4.40 -4.71
C PHE A 132 -4.97 -4.40 -4.26
N ARG A 133 -4.76 -4.78 -3.00
CA ARG A 133 -3.43 -5.09 -2.50
C ARG A 133 -3.09 -6.54 -2.82
N PRO A 134 -2.02 -6.82 -3.60
CA PRO A 134 -1.54 -8.17 -3.86
C PRO A 134 -0.84 -8.76 -2.64
N ALA A 135 -0.47 -10.05 -2.72
CA ALA A 135 0.43 -10.68 -1.76
C ALA A 135 1.84 -10.09 -1.84
N TYR A 136 2.65 -10.35 -0.81
CA TYR A 136 4.05 -9.94 -0.79
C TYR A 136 4.89 -10.81 -1.71
N TYR A 137 5.94 -10.21 -2.25
CA TYR A 137 7.01 -10.88 -2.95
C TYR A 137 8.18 -11.15 -2.00
N PHE A 138 9.02 -12.11 -2.36
CA PHE A 138 10.11 -12.56 -1.50
C PHE A 138 11.39 -12.73 -2.31
N TYR A 139 12.52 -12.36 -1.71
CA TYR A 139 13.83 -12.77 -2.19
C TYR A 139 14.03 -14.26 -1.89
N ASP A 140 14.67 -15.00 -2.78
CA ASP A 140 15.11 -16.37 -2.51
C ASP A 140 16.61 -16.41 -2.21
N GLU A 141 16.96 -16.09 -0.98
CA GLU A 141 18.37 -16.04 -0.53
C GLU A 141 19.09 -17.40 -0.57
N LYS A 142 18.35 -18.50 -0.76
CA LYS A 142 18.90 -19.85 -0.76
C LYS A 142 19.36 -20.30 -2.13
N THR A 143 18.66 -19.89 -3.19
CA THR A 143 18.86 -20.39 -4.54
C THR A 143 19.14 -19.30 -5.57
N GLU A 144 18.91 -18.03 -5.23
CA GLU A 144 19.08 -16.88 -6.11
C GLU A 144 20.05 -15.85 -5.51
N SER A 145 20.80 -15.17 -6.37
CA SER A 145 21.41 -13.90 -6.00
C SER A 145 20.35 -12.81 -5.90
N PHE A 146 20.65 -11.74 -5.17
CA PHE A 146 19.78 -10.58 -5.07
C PHE A 146 19.32 -10.07 -6.45
N ARG A 147 20.23 -9.99 -7.43
CA ARG A 147 19.92 -9.58 -8.81
C ARG A 147 18.91 -10.50 -9.47
N GLN A 148 19.07 -11.82 -9.34
CA GLN A 148 18.15 -12.80 -9.92
C GLN A 148 16.76 -12.71 -9.29
N SER A 149 16.69 -12.57 -7.96
CA SER A 149 15.41 -12.31 -7.27
C SER A 149 14.74 -11.03 -7.77
N MET A 150 15.50 -9.92 -7.93
CA MET A 150 14.98 -8.66 -8.46
C MET A 150 14.43 -8.80 -9.90
N GLU A 151 15.13 -9.54 -10.77
CA GLU A 151 14.69 -9.81 -12.15
C GLU A 151 13.40 -10.65 -12.16
N ARG A 152 13.32 -11.68 -11.33
CA ARG A 152 12.11 -12.50 -11.16
C ARG A 152 10.93 -11.69 -10.65
N ILE A 153 11.13 -10.89 -9.60
CA ILE A 153 10.10 -10.04 -8.99
C ILE A 153 9.61 -8.99 -10.00
N ARG A 154 10.52 -8.36 -10.75
CA ARG A 154 10.16 -7.43 -11.84
C ARG A 154 9.30 -8.11 -12.90
N GLY A 155 9.66 -9.33 -13.30
CA GLY A 155 8.82 -10.16 -14.19
C GLY A 155 7.45 -10.47 -13.59
N GLY A 156 7.36 -10.66 -12.28
CA GLY A 156 6.12 -10.82 -11.52
C GLY A 156 5.23 -9.57 -11.60
N PHE A 157 5.80 -8.37 -11.43
CA PHE A 157 5.06 -7.10 -11.59
C PHE A 157 4.55 -6.92 -13.03
N GLY A 158 5.32 -7.34 -14.05
CA GLY A 158 4.85 -7.32 -15.44
C GLY A 158 3.59 -8.17 -15.63
N LYS A 159 3.60 -9.42 -15.16
CA LYS A 159 2.42 -10.32 -15.22
C LYS A 159 1.23 -9.77 -14.40
N LEU A 160 1.51 -9.11 -13.30
CA LEU A 160 0.47 -8.47 -12.49
C LEU A 160 -0.14 -7.29 -13.24
N ALA A 161 0.66 -6.50 -13.96
CA ALA A 161 0.20 -5.41 -14.81
C ALA A 161 -0.71 -5.92 -15.95
N ASP A 162 -0.33 -7.01 -16.63
CA ASP A 162 -1.15 -7.67 -17.66
C ASP A 162 -2.52 -8.08 -17.09
N LEU A 163 -2.55 -8.61 -15.87
CA LEU A 163 -3.79 -8.97 -15.18
C LEU A 163 -4.64 -7.73 -14.85
N CYS A 164 -4.00 -6.63 -14.41
CA CYS A 164 -4.68 -5.37 -14.11
C CYS A 164 -5.29 -4.76 -15.38
N GLU A 165 -4.56 -4.76 -16.50
CA GLU A 165 -5.08 -4.31 -17.78
C GLU A 165 -6.30 -5.12 -18.22
N LYS A 166 -6.23 -6.45 -18.09
CA LYS A 166 -7.31 -7.37 -18.46
C LYS A 166 -8.57 -7.23 -17.61
N THR A 167 -8.43 -6.86 -16.34
CA THR A 167 -9.55 -6.82 -15.38
C THR A 167 -10.04 -5.41 -15.07
N GLY A 168 -9.25 -4.39 -15.40
CA GLY A 168 -9.55 -2.99 -15.06
C GLY A 168 -9.41 -2.66 -13.58
N VAL A 169 -8.77 -3.53 -12.77
CA VAL A 169 -8.54 -3.33 -11.34
C VAL A 169 -7.04 -3.14 -11.07
N LYS A 170 -6.67 -2.00 -10.52
CA LYS A 170 -5.28 -1.60 -10.26
C LYS A 170 -4.70 -2.39 -9.09
N ALA A 171 -3.49 -2.91 -9.22
CA ALA A 171 -2.74 -3.43 -8.08
C ALA A 171 -2.05 -2.28 -7.31
N THR A 172 -2.12 -2.31 -5.97
CA THR A 172 -1.44 -1.38 -5.08
C THR A 172 -0.50 -2.17 -4.15
N TYR A 173 0.78 -2.24 -4.51
CA TYR A 173 1.74 -3.02 -3.74
C TYR A 173 2.12 -2.30 -2.44
N GLN A 174 1.95 -2.97 -1.29
CA GLN A 174 2.37 -2.41 0.00
C GLN A 174 3.88 -2.60 0.21
N ASN A 175 4.61 -1.50 0.44
CA ASN A 175 5.96 -1.61 0.97
C ASN A 175 5.90 -2.12 2.41
N HIS A 176 6.71 -3.13 2.74
CA HIS A 176 6.62 -3.78 4.04
C HIS A 176 8.00 -4.12 4.60
N SER A 177 8.29 -3.67 5.82
CA SER A 177 9.51 -4.02 6.52
C SER A 177 9.57 -5.51 6.79
N SER A 178 10.76 -6.07 6.66
CA SER A 178 10.98 -7.50 6.79
C SER A 178 10.61 -8.01 8.18
N TRP A 179 9.96 -9.17 8.25
CA TRP A 179 9.95 -10.04 9.44
C TRP A 179 11.05 -11.12 9.39
N GLY A 180 11.91 -11.02 8.38
CA GLY A 180 13.11 -11.74 8.03
C GLY A 180 13.69 -11.08 6.78
N PRO A 181 14.92 -11.39 6.36
CA PRO A 181 15.60 -10.68 5.26
C PRO A 181 14.97 -10.90 3.89
N SER A 182 14.07 -11.86 3.74
CA SER A 182 13.54 -12.30 2.45
C SER A 182 12.31 -11.54 1.95
N VAL A 183 11.67 -10.68 2.74
CA VAL A 183 10.49 -9.92 2.28
C VAL A 183 10.92 -8.78 1.36
N PHE A 184 10.35 -8.74 0.15
CA PHE A 184 10.59 -7.67 -0.81
C PHE A 184 9.81 -6.40 -0.46
N GLY A 185 10.44 -5.24 -0.67
CA GLY A 185 9.81 -3.94 -0.52
C GLY A 185 9.97 -3.29 0.85
N GLY A 186 10.85 -3.84 1.72
CA GLY A 186 11.31 -3.12 2.90
C GLY A 186 12.02 -1.83 2.49
N LEU A 187 12.89 -1.91 1.49
CA LEU A 187 13.47 -0.75 0.83
C LEU A 187 12.57 -0.30 -0.32
N VAL A 188 12.04 0.90 -0.24
CA VAL A 188 11.16 1.48 -1.26
C VAL A 188 11.85 1.61 -2.62
N TRP A 189 13.19 1.75 -2.65
CA TRP A 189 14.00 1.75 -3.88
C TRP A 189 13.88 0.45 -4.68
N ASP A 190 13.79 -0.69 -4.01
CA ASP A 190 13.62 -1.98 -4.68
C ASP A 190 12.26 -2.04 -5.38
N VAL A 191 11.23 -1.51 -4.74
CA VAL A 191 9.89 -1.40 -5.33
C VAL A 191 9.94 -0.48 -6.55
N TYR A 192 10.57 0.70 -6.42
CA TYR A 192 10.74 1.64 -7.54
C TYR A 192 11.42 0.96 -8.73
N GLU A 193 12.52 0.25 -8.51
CA GLU A 193 13.25 -0.44 -9.59
C GLU A 193 12.39 -1.49 -10.32
N CYS A 194 11.38 -2.04 -9.68
CA CYS A 194 10.46 -2.99 -10.30
C CYS A 194 9.27 -2.33 -11.02
N VAL A 195 8.85 -1.13 -10.59
CA VAL A 195 7.61 -0.50 -11.12
C VAL A 195 7.85 0.73 -11.99
N LYS A 196 9.06 1.30 -12.02
CA LYS A 196 9.36 2.57 -12.70
C LYS A 196 9.01 2.61 -14.19
N ASP A 197 9.01 1.47 -14.86
CA ASP A 197 8.69 1.33 -16.27
C ASP A 197 7.26 0.82 -16.52
N ILE A 198 6.44 0.70 -15.46
CA ILE A 198 5.05 0.25 -15.52
C ILE A 198 4.12 1.47 -15.31
N ASP A 199 3.04 1.54 -16.09
CA ASP A 199 2.04 2.59 -15.95
C ASP A 199 1.47 2.62 -14.50
N PRO A 200 1.55 3.76 -13.80
CA PRO A 200 0.95 3.93 -12.47
C PRO A 200 -0.56 3.69 -12.43
N ALA A 201 -1.25 3.68 -13.57
CA ALA A 201 -2.66 3.29 -13.65
C ALA A 201 -2.87 1.78 -13.46
N LEU A 202 -1.87 0.94 -13.77
CA LEU A 202 -1.92 -0.52 -13.61
C LEU A 202 -1.34 -0.96 -12.27
N ILE A 203 -0.14 -0.48 -11.94
CA ILE A 203 0.54 -0.80 -10.68
C ILE A 203 0.78 0.50 -9.91
N GLY A 204 0.16 0.59 -8.74
CA GLY A 204 0.41 1.64 -7.76
C GLY A 204 1.06 1.09 -6.51
N ILE A 205 1.23 1.98 -5.54
CA ILE A 205 1.80 1.66 -4.24
C ILE A 205 0.78 2.00 -3.14
N GLU A 206 0.53 1.05 -2.26
CA GLU A 206 -0.08 1.23 -0.96
C GLU A 206 1.07 1.55 -0.01
N TYR A 207 1.37 2.86 0.12
CA TYR A 207 2.54 3.33 0.84
C TYR A 207 2.33 3.21 2.35
N ASP A 208 3.24 2.53 3.02
CA ASP A 208 3.25 2.37 4.47
C ASP A 208 4.41 3.16 5.09
N PRO A 209 4.14 4.38 5.61
CA PRO A 209 5.16 5.24 6.20
C PRO A 209 5.87 4.59 7.39
N MET A 210 5.14 3.78 8.19
CA MET A 210 5.72 3.09 9.33
C MET A 210 6.80 2.10 8.90
N HIS A 211 6.51 1.30 7.86
CA HIS A 211 7.48 0.35 7.33
C HIS A 211 8.67 1.05 6.67
N ALA A 212 8.41 2.09 5.88
CA ALA A 212 9.48 2.88 5.25
C ALA A 212 10.40 3.52 6.30
N PHE A 213 9.81 4.15 7.34
CA PHE A 213 10.58 4.79 8.41
C PHE A 213 11.36 3.76 9.26
N PHE A 214 10.75 2.61 9.55
CA PHE A 214 11.44 1.54 10.29
C PHE A 214 12.69 1.03 9.58
N GLU A 215 12.61 0.79 8.27
CA GLU A 215 13.71 0.22 7.48
C GLU A 215 14.79 1.24 7.13
N THR A 216 14.40 2.48 6.83
CA THR A 216 15.35 3.46 6.26
C THR A 216 15.64 4.65 7.17
N ASN A 217 14.92 4.77 8.30
CA ASN A 217 15.08 5.84 9.29
C ASN A 217 15.20 7.22 8.60
N LEU A 218 16.37 7.85 8.58
CA LEU A 218 16.57 9.20 8.06
C LEU A 218 16.34 9.35 6.54
N SER A 219 16.34 8.26 5.79
CA SER A 219 16.23 8.29 4.31
C SER A 219 14.82 8.04 3.78
N TRP A 220 13.83 7.78 4.64
CA TRP A 220 12.47 7.45 4.22
C TRP A 220 11.83 8.54 3.35
N THR A 221 12.16 9.82 3.58
CA THR A 221 11.67 10.97 2.80
C THR A 221 12.09 10.89 1.35
N HIS A 222 13.33 10.49 1.06
CA HIS A 222 13.82 10.30 -0.30
C HIS A 222 13.10 9.16 -1.00
N GLY A 223 12.78 8.08 -0.26
CA GLY A 223 11.99 6.97 -0.78
C GLY A 223 10.58 7.41 -1.16
N LEU A 224 9.89 8.18 -0.31
CA LEU A 224 8.57 8.71 -0.61
C LEU A 224 8.60 9.63 -1.83
N ASP A 225 9.56 10.57 -1.89
CA ASP A 225 9.75 11.48 -3.01
C ASP A 225 9.89 10.72 -4.34
N LEU A 226 10.69 9.65 -4.34
CA LEU A 226 10.95 8.82 -5.51
C LEU A 226 9.71 8.11 -6.03
N ILE A 227 8.87 7.55 -5.13
CA ILE A 227 7.70 6.74 -5.51
C ILE A 227 6.38 7.52 -5.54
N ALA A 228 6.40 8.82 -5.23
CA ALA A 228 5.19 9.64 -5.14
C ALA A 228 4.23 9.48 -6.35
N PRO A 229 4.69 9.37 -7.61
CA PRO A 229 3.81 9.17 -8.76
C PRO A 229 2.98 7.88 -8.73
N TRP A 230 3.43 6.86 -7.99
CA TRP A 230 2.74 5.56 -7.86
C TRP A 230 1.87 5.46 -6.62
N ILE A 231 1.99 6.38 -5.64
CA ILE A 231 1.21 6.30 -4.39
C ILE A 231 -0.28 6.44 -4.69
N SER A 232 -1.06 5.42 -4.36
CA SER A 232 -2.51 5.35 -4.56
C SER A 232 -3.26 5.32 -3.23
N SER A 233 -2.68 4.69 -2.23
CA SER A 233 -3.17 4.62 -0.86
C SER A 233 -2.03 4.74 0.14
N VAL A 234 -2.36 5.10 1.37
CA VAL A 234 -1.41 5.23 2.49
C VAL A 234 -1.94 4.48 3.69
N ASP A 235 -1.14 3.54 4.19
CA ASP A 235 -1.45 2.81 5.40
C ASP A 235 -1.11 3.63 6.65
N LEU A 236 -2.03 3.65 7.58
CA LEU A 236 -1.93 4.42 8.80
C LEU A 236 -1.82 3.49 10.01
N LYS A 237 -0.62 3.40 10.57
CA LYS A 237 -0.30 2.68 11.82
C LYS A 237 0.95 3.23 12.44
N ASP A 238 1.07 3.16 13.76
CA ASP A 238 2.16 3.78 14.50
C ASP A 238 2.96 2.76 15.32
N PHE A 239 4.19 3.10 15.70
CA PHE A 239 5.07 2.21 16.42
C PHE A 239 6.14 2.96 17.24
N HIS A 240 6.75 2.22 18.18
CA HIS A 240 8.01 2.57 18.80
C HIS A 240 9.10 1.55 18.49
N TYR A 241 10.35 1.96 18.52
CA TYR A 241 11.46 1.02 18.61
C TYR A 241 11.52 0.42 20.02
N ARG A 242 11.77 -0.87 20.08
CA ARG A 242 12.13 -1.57 21.30
C ARG A 242 13.26 -2.54 21.06
N LEU A 243 14.05 -2.85 22.09
CA LEU A 243 15.01 -3.94 22.01
C LEU A 243 14.30 -5.28 21.91
N ASP A 244 14.80 -6.19 21.09
CA ASP A 244 14.29 -7.57 21.05
C ASP A 244 14.62 -8.25 22.38
N PRO A 245 13.61 -8.74 23.15
CA PRO A 245 13.88 -9.45 24.40
C PRO A 245 14.75 -10.71 24.24
N LYS A 246 14.75 -11.31 23.04
CA LYS A 246 15.54 -12.51 22.71
C LYS A 246 16.94 -12.17 22.21
N ASN A 247 17.15 -10.98 21.67
CA ASN A 247 18.44 -10.49 21.19
C ASN A 247 18.55 -8.98 21.42
N PRO A 248 19.07 -8.55 22.58
CA PRO A 248 19.17 -7.12 22.94
C PRO A 248 20.05 -6.27 22.02
N LYS A 249 20.70 -6.84 21.03
CA LYS A 249 21.44 -6.11 19.98
C LYS A 249 20.54 -5.78 18.77
N MET A 250 19.31 -6.26 18.74
CA MET A 250 18.38 -6.05 17.65
C MET A 250 17.23 -5.14 18.09
N MET A 251 16.85 -4.24 17.22
CA MET A 251 15.63 -3.42 17.38
C MET A 251 14.43 -4.13 16.77
N LYS A 252 13.29 -4.01 17.43
CA LYS A 252 11.97 -4.47 16.94
C LYS A 252 10.94 -3.35 16.96
N LYS A 253 9.91 -3.52 16.17
CA LYS A 253 8.70 -2.69 16.21
C LYS A 253 7.83 -3.08 17.41
N ALA A 254 7.38 -2.11 18.18
CA ALA A 254 6.26 -2.22 19.11
C ALA A 254 5.12 -1.38 18.55
N MET A 255 4.10 -2.03 18.00
CA MET A 255 2.93 -1.35 17.44
C MET A 255 2.15 -0.67 18.57
N VAL A 256 1.70 0.57 18.33
CA VAL A 256 0.97 1.42 19.30
C VAL A 256 -0.19 2.13 18.61
N ALA A 257 -1.06 2.77 19.39
CA ALA A 257 -2.17 3.57 18.87
C ALA A 257 -1.66 4.79 18.09
N ALA A 258 -2.49 5.33 17.23
CA ALA A 258 -2.19 6.52 16.44
C ALA A 258 -1.74 7.70 17.31
N GLY A 259 -0.60 8.29 16.97
CA GLY A 259 -0.02 9.43 17.66
C GLY A 259 0.72 9.11 18.97
N GLU A 260 0.74 7.85 19.39
CA GLU A 260 1.57 7.39 20.50
C GLU A 260 2.96 6.96 20.05
N GLY A 261 3.17 6.80 18.74
CA GLY A 261 4.41 6.34 18.15
C GLY A 261 5.32 7.45 17.63
N ILE A 262 6.21 7.06 16.74
CA ILE A 262 7.28 7.91 16.22
C ILE A 262 7.21 8.10 14.70
N VAL A 263 6.16 7.62 14.04
CA VAL A 263 5.99 7.84 12.59
C VAL A 263 5.81 9.34 12.33
N PRO A 264 6.61 9.95 11.44
CA PRO A 264 6.61 11.38 11.22
C PRO A 264 5.43 11.84 10.35
N TRP A 265 4.21 11.76 10.86
CA TRP A 265 2.96 11.99 10.14
C TRP A 265 2.85 13.36 9.48
N GLN A 266 3.30 14.41 10.17
CA GLN A 266 3.26 15.79 9.64
C GLN A 266 4.17 15.91 8.40
N GLU A 267 5.35 15.30 8.45
CA GLU A 267 6.28 15.31 7.33
C GLU A 267 5.78 14.42 6.18
N THR A 268 5.16 13.28 6.52
CA THR A 268 4.48 12.43 5.51
C THR A 268 3.42 13.23 4.76
N LYS A 269 2.52 13.92 5.49
CA LYS A 269 1.50 14.77 4.87
C LYS A 269 2.12 15.86 4.00
N ARG A 270 3.13 16.58 4.52
CA ARG A 270 3.81 17.64 3.79
C ARG A 270 4.37 17.15 2.44
N LEU A 271 4.98 15.96 2.43
CA LEU A 271 5.53 15.37 1.20
C LEU A 271 4.42 14.92 0.23
N LEU A 272 3.35 14.31 0.73
CA LEU A 272 2.20 13.97 -0.12
C LEU A 272 1.59 15.22 -0.78
N ASP A 273 1.41 16.30 0.00
CA ASP A 273 0.92 17.59 -0.50
C ASP A 273 1.88 18.21 -1.53
N LEU A 274 3.19 18.13 -1.28
CA LEU A 274 4.22 18.65 -2.20
C LEU A 274 4.13 18.01 -3.58
N HIS A 275 3.83 16.71 -3.62
CA HIS A 275 3.66 15.94 -4.86
C HIS A 275 2.23 15.95 -5.40
N GLY A 276 1.29 16.63 -4.75
CA GLY A 276 -0.11 16.65 -5.15
C GLY A 276 -0.82 15.29 -5.02
N VAL A 277 -0.29 14.40 -4.17
CA VAL A 277 -0.86 13.06 -3.94
C VAL A 277 -2.05 13.16 -2.99
N SER A 278 -3.22 12.69 -3.44
CA SER A 278 -4.45 12.59 -2.64
C SER A 278 -4.87 11.13 -2.51
N PRO A 279 -4.27 10.38 -1.58
CA PRO A 279 -4.44 8.94 -1.50
C PRO A 279 -5.73 8.55 -0.78
N LEU A 280 -6.10 7.27 -0.89
CA LEU A 280 -6.97 6.61 0.06
C LEU A 280 -6.15 6.29 1.33
N TYR A 281 -6.62 6.71 2.51
CA TYR A 281 -5.98 6.35 3.77
C TYR A 281 -6.60 5.08 4.34
N ILE A 282 -5.77 4.12 4.76
CA ILE A 282 -6.19 2.82 5.28
C ILE A 282 -5.66 2.66 6.71
N VAL A 283 -6.56 2.66 7.68
CA VAL A 283 -6.20 2.57 9.11
C VAL A 283 -6.03 1.12 9.53
N HIS A 284 -4.89 0.81 10.13
CA HIS A 284 -4.51 -0.52 10.59
C HIS A 284 -4.48 -0.60 12.12
N PHE A 285 -5.21 -1.56 12.67
CA PHE A 285 -5.25 -1.85 14.11
C PHE A 285 -4.29 -3.01 14.46
N GLU A 286 -3.01 -2.87 14.15
CA GLU A 286 -2.00 -3.93 14.36
C GLU A 286 -1.31 -3.87 15.74
N TYR A 287 -1.92 -3.19 16.72
CA TYR A 287 -1.47 -3.13 18.11
C TYR A 287 -2.47 -3.82 19.05
N ASP A 288 -2.16 -3.93 20.34
CA ASP A 288 -3.08 -4.48 21.34
C ASP A 288 -4.10 -3.42 21.78
N PHE A 289 -5.12 -3.21 20.94
CA PHE A 289 -6.16 -2.22 21.18
C PHE A 289 -7.24 -2.71 22.15
N ASN A 290 -7.92 -1.75 22.80
CA ASN A 290 -8.98 -2.05 23.75
C ASN A 290 -10.23 -2.60 23.05
N LYS A 291 -10.48 -3.89 23.24
CA LYS A 291 -11.62 -4.65 22.67
C LYS A 291 -12.89 -4.54 23.51
N THR A 292 -12.81 -4.04 24.75
CA THR A 292 -13.97 -3.92 25.64
C THR A 292 -14.84 -2.71 25.31
N ASN A 293 -14.30 -1.70 24.62
CA ASN A 293 -15.03 -0.54 24.14
C ASN A 293 -14.65 -0.19 22.70
N LEU A 294 -14.95 -1.11 21.79
CA LEU A 294 -14.64 -0.97 20.36
C LEU A 294 -15.14 0.35 19.74
N PRO A 295 -16.41 0.81 20.00
CA PRO A 295 -16.87 2.07 19.40
C PRO A 295 -15.98 3.26 19.75
N LYS A 296 -15.56 3.38 21.02
CA LYS A 296 -14.65 4.44 21.44
C LYS A 296 -13.26 4.27 20.82
N THR A 297 -12.71 3.05 20.84
CA THR A 297 -11.37 2.75 20.35
C THR A 297 -11.22 3.10 18.87
N VAL A 298 -12.16 2.64 18.01
CA VAL A 298 -12.07 2.89 16.58
C VAL A 298 -12.32 4.36 16.23
N LYS A 299 -13.14 5.05 17.01
CA LYS A 299 -13.39 6.48 16.84
C LYS A 299 -12.16 7.31 17.23
N ASP A 300 -11.55 7.04 18.38
CA ASP A 300 -10.37 7.78 18.87
C ASP A 300 -9.22 7.66 17.87
N GLU A 301 -8.96 6.46 17.33
CA GLU A 301 -7.93 6.21 16.32
C GLU A 301 -8.17 7.05 15.06
N LEU A 302 -9.40 7.04 14.55
CA LEU A 302 -9.78 7.82 13.37
C LEU A 302 -9.66 9.33 13.63
N ASP A 303 -10.07 9.81 14.80
CA ASP A 303 -10.02 11.23 15.14
C ASP A 303 -8.58 11.75 15.23
N VAL A 304 -7.63 10.90 15.67
CA VAL A 304 -6.21 11.25 15.66
C VAL A 304 -5.73 11.45 14.23
N PHE A 305 -5.97 10.49 13.32
CA PHE A 305 -5.55 10.60 11.92
C PHE A 305 -6.28 11.73 11.19
N LYS A 306 -7.57 11.95 11.45
CA LYS A 306 -8.28 13.10 10.87
C LYS A 306 -7.62 14.43 11.23
N ARG A 307 -7.15 14.60 12.47
CA ARG A 307 -6.43 15.83 12.86
C ARG A 307 -5.05 15.95 12.19
N MET A 308 -4.37 14.83 11.95
CA MET A 308 -3.05 14.84 11.31
C MET A 308 -3.10 15.13 9.81
N PHE A 309 -4.19 14.72 9.14
CA PHE A 309 -4.34 14.82 7.68
C PHE A 309 -5.41 15.85 7.24
N ALA A 310 -5.99 16.60 8.17
CA ALA A 310 -6.93 17.69 7.88
C ALA A 310 -6.33 18.83 7.05
#